data_e2b2ee41a33d36b4966d7af0e51ee074
#
_entry.id   e2b2ee41a33d36b4966d7af0e51ee074
#
_cell.length_a   1.000
_cell.length_b   1.000
_cell.length_c   1.000
_cell.angle_alpha   90.00
_cell.angle_beta   90.00
_cell.angle_gamma   90.00
#
_symmetry.space_group_name_H-M   'P 1'
#
loop_
_entity.id
_entity.type
_entity.pdbx_description
1 polymer ?
#
loop_
_entity_poly.entity_id
_entity_poly.type
_entity_poly.pdbx_seq_one_letter_code
_entity_poly.pdbx_strand_id
1 'polypeptide(L)'
;CSVFFIDESQRVTLSDIGTVSEIMKWANELDSEVQEMELTSQFRCNGSDGYLAWLDDVLEIRDTANLDMKDIDYDIRIMDSPNEVRDLIIERNKSRNQSRILAGYCWAWLKEGQNNSDVHDIKIGDFEMSWNLGNTSTFAIDENSVNEIGCIHTSQGLEFDYAGVIIGDDLRYENGHIVTDFTKRAKTDQSLRGIKKLYQENPEQALKE
;
A
#
# COMPACT_ATOMS: atom_id res chain seq x y z
N CYS A 1 21.15 15.82 20.01
CA CYS A 1 21.25 14.80 18.98
C CYS A 1 19.84 14.43 18.53
N SER A 2 19.58 14.45 17.22
CA SER A 2 18.32 14.01 16.63
C SER A 2 18.62 12.77 15.79
N VAL A 3 17.69 11.80 15.78
CA VAL A 3 17.78 10.59 14.97
C VAL A 3 16.50 10.51 14.13
N PHE A 4 16.68 10.31 12.82
CA PHE A 4 15.59 10.18 11.86
C PHE A 4 15.63 8.77 11.27
N PHE A 5 14.49 8.09 11.25
CA PHE A 5 14.28 6.85 10.52
C PHE A 5 13.46 7.18 9.29
N ILE A 6 14.01 6.91 8.11
CA ILE A 6 13.43 7.30 6.83
C ILE A 6 13.43 6.11 5.90
N ASP A 7 12.30 5.91 5.24
CA ASP A 7 12.16 5.01 4.12
C ASP A 7 11.38 5.77 3.03
N GLU A 8 12.10 6.26 2.03
CA GLU A 8 11.49 7.06 0.94
C GLU A 8 10.53 6.25 0.08
N SER A 9 10.64 4.92 0.08
CA SER A 9 9.71 4.02 -0.61
C SER A 9 8.33 3.93 0.06
N GLN A 10 8.23 4.35 1.33
CA GLN A 10 6.98 4.36 2.09
C GLN A 10 6.24 5.72 2.07
N ARG A 11 6.61 6.59 1.16
CA ARG A 11 5.89 7.84 0.95
C ARG A 11 4.46 7.58 0.51
N VAL A 12 3.49 8.25 1.13
CA VAL A 12 2.05 8.00 0.93
C VAL A 12 1.37 9.16 0.21
N THR A 13 1.83 10.39 0.42
CA THR A 13 1.22 11.58 -0.17
C THR A 13 2.25 12.46 -0.90
N LEU A 14 1.79 13.23 -1.89
CA LEU A 14 2.65 14.19 -2.61
C LEU A 14 3.20 15.30 -1.69
N SER A 15 2.56 15.53 -0.57
CA SER A 15 2.95 16.56 0.40
C SER A 15 3.82 16.04 1.54
N ASP A 16 4.14 14.74 1.55
CA ASP A 16 5.03 14.18 2.55
C ASP A 16 6.41 14.80 2.38
N ILE A 17 6.96 15.27 3.49
CA ILE A 17 8.26 15.93 3.60
C ILE A 17 9.24 15.02 4.33
N GLY A 18 10.52 15.30 4.19
CA GLY A 18 11.55 14.60 4.98
C GLY A 18 12.31 13.58 4.16
N THR A 19 12.59 13.89 2.90
CA THR A 19 13.58 13.11 2.12
C THR A 19 14.97 13.23 2.75
N VAL A 20 15.82 12.24 2.52
CA VAL A 20 17.22 12.28 2.97
C VAL A 20 17.88 13.57 2.51
N SER A 21 17.66 13.98 1.26
CA SER A 21 18.23 15.19 0.68
C SER A 21 17.79 16.48 1.38
N GLU A 22 16.52 16.57 1.79
CA GLU A 22 16.00 17.72 2.53
C GLU A 22 16.58 17.80 3.94
N ILE A 23 16.67 16.66 4.63
CA ILE A 23 17.25 16.59 5.97
C ILE A 23 18.74 16.97 5.93
N MET A 24 19.48 16.48 4.94
CA MET A 24 20.88 16.86 4.73
C MET A 24 21.03 18.36 4.47
N LYS A 25 20.14 18.94 3.66
CA LYS A 25 20.11 20.39 3.42
C LYS A 25 19.90 21.17 4.71
N TRP A 26 18.89 20.81 5.52
CA TRP A 26 18.61 21.48 6.80
C TRP A 26 19.76 21.32 7.81
N ALA A 27 20.37 20.15 7.86
CA ALA A 27 21.51 19.92 8.72
C ALA A 27 22.70 20.80 8.34
N ASN A 28 22.98 20.97 7.04
CA ASN A 28 24.01 21.84 6.54
C ASN A 28 23.71 23.34 6.85
N GLU A 29 22.45 23.76 6.70
CA GLU A 29 22.04 25.14 7.05
C GLU A 29 22.19 25.44 8.54
N LEU A 30 22.13 24.39 9.39
CA LEU A 30 22.30 24.47 10.84
C LEU A 30 23.72 24.16 11.33
N ASP A 31 24.69 24.03 10.41
CA ASP A 31 26.08 23.65 10.70
C ASP A 31 26.20 22.40 11.61
N SER A 32 25.34 21.40 11.32
CA SER A 32 25.26 20.17 12.11
C SER A 32 26.08 19.06 11.48
N GLU A 33 26.78 18.29 12.32
CA GLU A 33 27.45 17.07 11.90
C GLU A 33 26.39 15.97 11.65
N VAL A 34 26.46 15.33 10.50
CA VAL A 34 25.51 14.27 10.09
C VAL A 34 26.26 12.96 9.93
N GLN A 35 25.67 11.91 10.50
CA GLN A 35 26.08 10.52 10.26
C GLN A 35 24.89 9.78 9.65
N GLU A 36 25.07 9.24 8.46
CA GLU A 36 24.10 8.40 7.77
C GLU A 36 24.42 6.93 8.03
N MET A 37 23.36 6.15 8.29
CA MET A 37 23.44 4.71 8.50
C MET A 37 22.29 4.05 7.76
N GLU A 38 22.55 2.94 7.09
CA GLU A 38 21.54 2.17 6.37
C GLU A 38 21.22 0.88 7.11
N LEU A 39 19.91 0.57 7.23
CA LEU A 39 19.41 -0.71 7.72
C LEU A 39 19.22 -1.64 6.53
N THR A 40 20.13 -2.59 6.35
CA THR A 40 20.14 -3.48 5.19
C THR A 40 19.39 -4.80 5.40
N SER A 41 19.05 -5.14 6.64
CA SER A 41 18.37 -6.41 6.94
C SER A 41 16.87 -6.33 6.69
N GLN A 42 16.37 -7.21 5.83
CA GLN A 42 14.93 -7.36 5.56
C GLN A 42 14.34 -8.43 6.47
N PHE A 43 13.39 -8.04 7.32
CA PHE A 43 12.65 -8.96 8.20
C PHE A 43 11.18 -9.14 7.78
N ARG A 44 10.66 -8.28 6.92
CA ARG A 44 9.30 -8.40 6.37
C ARG A 44 9.24 -9.49 5.30
N CYS A 45 8.04 -9.92 4.96
CA CYS A 45 7.84 -10.97 3.94
C CYS A 45 8.66 -12.22 4.21
N ASN A 46 8.79 -12.62 5.49
CA ASN A 46 9.60 -13.75 5.92
C ASN A 46 11.08 -13.65 5.48
N GLY A 47 11.61 -12.42 5.33
CA GLY A 47 12.98 -12.17 4.87
C GLY A 47 13.20 -12.46 3.38
N SER A 48 12.15 -12.53 2.57
CA SER A 48 12.26 -12.87 1.14
C SER A 48 12.64 -11.65 0.31
N ASP A 49 13.93 -11.38 0.16
CA ASP A 49 14.43 -10.36 -0.77
C ASP A 49 14.05 -10.67 -2.21
N GLY A 50 13.99 -11.96 -2.56
CA GLY A 50 13.57 -12.42 -3.89
C GLY A 50 12.14 -12.01 -4.23
N TYR A 51 11.22 -12.11 -3.27
CA TYR A 51 9.84 -11.66 -3.44
C TYR A 51 9.76 -10.15 -3.71
N LEU A 52 10.47 -9.35 -2.93
CA LEU A 52 10.46 -7.89 -3.11
C LEU A 52 11.10 -7.48 -4.44
N ALA A 53 12.20 -8.12 -4.83
CA ALA A 53 12.82 -7.87 -6.11
C ALA A 53 11.91 -8.27 -7.29
N TRP A 54 11.19 -9.40 -7.18
CA TRP A 54 10.19 -9.78 -8.18
C TRP A 54 9.03 -8.78 -8.23
N LEU A 55 8.56 -8.28 -7.09
CA LEU A 55 7.49 -7.29 -7.04
C LEU A 55 7.90 -5.96 -7.69
N ASP A 56 9.13 -5.51 -7.45
CA ASP A 56 9.69 -4.32 -8.10
C ASP A 56 9.72 -4.45 -9.63
N ASP A 57 10.08 -5.64 -10.14
CA ASP A 57 10.11 -5.94 -11.57
C ASP A 57 8.70 -5.98 -12.18
N VAL A 58 7.80 -6.74 -11.56
CA VAL A 58 6.40 -6.87 -12.03
C VAL A 58 5.65 -5.54 -12.03
N LEU A 59 5.91 -4.68 -11.07
CA LEU A 59 5.30 -3.35 -10.98
C LEU A 59 6.07 -2.28 -11.77
N GLU A 60 7.11 -2.68 -12.52
CA GLU A 60 7.96 -1.78 -13.31
C GLU A 60 8.55 -0.62 -12.48
N ILE A 61 8.77 -0.84 -11.15
CA ILE A 61 9.42 0.12 -10.26
C ILE A 61 10.91 0.20 -10.58
N ARG A 62 11.53 -0.99 -10.79
CA ARG A 62 12.92 -1.12 -11.22
C ARG A 62 13.17 -2.51 -11.82
N ASP A 63 14.04 -2.58 -12.81
CA ASP A 63 14.48 -3.86 -13.39
C ASP A 63 15.25 -4.68 -12.36
N THR A 64 14.90 -5.94 -12.21
CA THR A 64 15.59 -6.87 -11.32
C THR A 64 15.90 -8.20 -12.03
N ALA A 65 16.73 -9.03 -11.42
CA ALA A 65 17.02 -10.36 -11.93
C ALA A 65 15.92 -11.40 -11.59
N ASN A 66 14.95 -11.03 -10.75
CA ASN A 66 13.88 -11.92 -10.28
C ASN A 66 12.63 -11.75 -11.16
N LEU A 67 12.65 -12.32 -12.35
CA LEU A 67 11.58 -12.19 -13.35
C LEU A 67 10.36 -13.09 -13.08
N ASP A 68 10.49 -14.08 -12.22
CA ASP A 68 9.42 -15.00 -11.85
C ASP A 68 9.52 -15.40 -10.36
N MET A 69 8.50 -16.10 -9.88
CA MET A 69 8.43 -16.59 -8.50
C MET A 69 9.10 -17.94 -8.28
N LYS A 70 9.80 -18.47 -9.31
CA LYS A 70 10.48 -19.73 -9.23
C LYS A 70 11.61 -19.66 -8.19
N ASP A 71 11.67 -20.66 -7.33
CA ASP A 71 12.65 -20.74 -6.23
C ASP A 71 12.44 -19.69 -5.11
N ILE A 72 11.32 -18.96 -5.12
CA ILE A 72 10.92 -18.05 -4.04
C ILE A 72 9.87 -18.75 -3.17
N ASP A 73 10.20 -18.98 -1.91
CA ASP A 73 9.28 -19.60 -0.94
C ASP A 73 8.28 -18.55 -0.42
N TYR A 74 7.32 -18.19 -1.27
CA TYR A 74 6.26 -17.23 -0.94
C TYR A 74 4.96 -17.62 -1.64
N ASP A 75 3.86 -17.78 -0.89
CA ASP A 75 2.55 -18.20 -1.44
C ASP A 75 1.82 -16.99 -2.04
N ILE A 76 1.88 -16.84 -3.35
CA ILE A 76 1.12 -15.84 -4.09
C ILE A 76 0.02 -16.51 -4.88
N ARG A 77 -1.20 -15.96 -4.79
CA ARG A 77 -2.37 -16.45 -5.51
C ARG A 77 -3.09 -15.30 -6.17
N ILE A 78 -3.48 -15.49 -7.42
CA ILE A 78 -4.37 -14.60 -8.16
C ILE A 78 -5.77 -15.22 -8.11
N MET A 79 -6.76 -14.42 -7.73
CA MET A 79 -8.16 -14.83 -7.62
C MET A 79 -9.00 -14.13 -8.67
N ASP A 80 -10.00 -14.81 -9.20
CA ASP A 80 -10.90 -14.26 -10.22
C ASP A 80 -11.94 -13.30 -9.64
N SER A 81 -12.15 -13.36 -8.32
CA SER A 81 -13.19 -12.60 -7.63
C SER A 81 -12.72 -12.11 -6.26
N PRO A 82 -13.06 -10.88 -5.87
CA PRO A 82 -12.79 -10.40 -4.51
C PRO A 82 -13.56 -11.17 -3.43
N ASN A 83 -14.66 -11.87 -3.77
CA ASN A 83 -15.34 -12.79 -2.86
C ASN A 83 -14.43 -13.99 -2.50
N GLU A 84 -13.71 -14.54 -3.48
CA GLU A 84 -12.76 -15.64 -3.22
C GLU A 84 -11.60 -15.18 -2.33
N VAL A 85 -11.10 -13.96 -2.55
CA VAL A 85 -10.10 -13.35 -1.67
C VAL A 85 -10.63 -13.24 -0.24
N ARG A 86 -11.83 -12.69 -0.06
CA ARG A 86 -12.47 -12.56 1.26
C ARG A 86 -12.60 -13.90 1.96
N ASP A 87 -13.16 -14.87 1.27
CA ASP A 87 -13.45 -16.20 1.86
C ASP A 87 -12.16 -16.91 2.28
N LEU A 88 -11.10 -16.82 1.46
CA LEU A 88 -9.79 -17.35 1.79
C LEU A 88 -9.16 -16.62 2.99
N ILE A 89 -9.21 -15.29 3.03
CA ILE A 89 -8.66 -14.50 4.14
C ILE A 89 -9.40 -14.81 5.45
N ILE A 90 -10.73 -14.91 5.42
CA ILE A 90 -11.52 -15.31 6.59
C ILE A 90 -11.13 -16.72 7.08
N GLU A 91 -10.92 -17.66 6.15
CA GLU A 91 -10.49 -19.00 6.51
C GLU A 91 -9.09 -19.00 7.16
N ARG A 92 -8.12 -18.32 6.55
CA ARG A 92 -6.75 -18.20 7.08
C ARG A 92 -6.73 -17.52 8.46
N ASN A 93 -7.59 -16.53 8.65
CA ASN A 93 -7.69 -15.82 9.92
C ASN A 93 -8.15 -16.69 11.10
N LYS A 94 -8.82 -17.83 10.84
CA LYS A 94 -9.25 -18.76 11.91
C LYS A 94 -8.08 -19.42 12.64
N SER A 95 -6.95 -19.64 11.97
CA SER A 95 -5.77 -20.26 12.58
C SER A 95 -4.98 -19.29 13.45
N ARG A 96 -4.89 -18.05 13.01
CA ARG A 96 -4.24 -16.94 13.69
C ARG A 96 -4.86 -15.63 13.21
N ASN A 97 -5.29 -14.79 14.13
CA ASN A 97 -5.97 -13.54 13.82
C ASN A 97 -5.00 -12.47 13.29
N GLN A 98 -4.35 -12.74 12.16
CA GLN A 98 -3.41 -11.83 11.47
C GLN A 98 -3.55 -11.87 9.94
N SER A 99 -4.78 -12.13 9.45
CA SER A 99 -5.06 -12.12 8.01
C SER A 99 -6.06 -11.01 7.68
N ARG A 100 -5.75 -10.15 6.71
CA ARG A 100 -6.57 -8.96 6.41
C ARG A 100 -6.67 -8.73 4.91
N ILE A 101 -7.73 -8.01 4.52
CA ILE A 101 -7.92 -7.51 3.17
C ILE A 101 -7.51 -6.03 3.14
N LEU A 102 -6.80 -5.65 2.08
CA LEU A 102 -6.33 -4.31 1.83
C LEU A 102 -6.78 -3.86 0.44
N ALA A 103 -7.05 -2.58 0.26
CA ALA A 103 -7.35 -2.01 -1.05
C ALA A 103 -6.75 -0.61 -1.23
N GLY A 104 -6.54 -0.25 -2.50
CA GLY A 104 -6.20 1.13 -2.89
C GLY A 104 -7.43 2.04 -2.89
N TYR A 105 -7.22 3.33 -3.03
CA TYR A 105 -8.28 4.36 -2.91
C TYR A 105 -9.11 4.56 -4.18
N CYS A 106 -9.55 3.51 -4.85
CA CYS A 106 -10.48 3.60 -5.98
C CYS A 106 -11.93 3.81 -5.55
N TRP A 107 -12.28 3.45 -4.32
CA TRP A 107 -13.63 3.56 -3.76
C TRP A 107 -13.72 4.70 -2.77
N ALA A 108 -14.78 5.49 -2.90
CA ALA A 108 -14.99 6.64 -2.03
C ALA A 108 -15.30 6.19 -0.59
N TRP A 109 -14.72 6.88 0.37
CA TRP A 109 -15.09 6.73 1.77
C TRP A 109 -16.40 7.45 2.03
N LEU A 110 -17.45 6.71 2.38
CA LEU A 110 -18.78 7.26 2.61
C LEU A 110 -18.89 7.72 4.06
N LYS A 111 -19.40 8.94 4.27
CA LYS A 111 -19.60 9.48 5.62
C LYS A 111 -20.59 8.65 6.43
N GLU A 112 -21.61 8.13 5.78
CA GLU A 112 -22.65 7.26 6.35
C GLU A 112 -22.07 5.92 6.81
N GLY A 113 -20.96 5.49 6.22
CA GLY A 113 -20.24 4.26 6.57
C GLY A 113 -19.34 4.39 7.80
N GLN A 114 -19.10 5.61 8.27
CA GLN A 114 -18.23 5.80 9.44
C GLN A 114 -18.85 5.17 10.69
N ASN A 115 -18.19 4.13 11.20
CA ASN A 115 -18.66 3.30 12.34
C ASN A 115 -20.02 2.59 12.08
N ASN A 116 -20.37 2.34 10.83
CA ASN A 116 -21.59 1.65 10.45
C ASN A 116 -21.30 0.49 9.49
N SER A 117 -21.33 -0.73 10.01
CA SER A 117 -21.06 -1.96 9.25
C SER A 117 -22.11 -2.30 8.19
N ASP A 118 -23.29 -1.66 8.23
CA ASP A 118 -24.35 -1.89 7.26
C ASP A 118 -24.17 -1.05 5.97
N VAL A 119 -23.21 -0.13 5.97
CA VAL A 119 -22.87 0.70 4.82
C VAL A 119 -21.55 0.23 4.22
N HIS A 120 -21.61 -0.37 3.04
CA HIS A 120 -20.44 -0.87 2.34
C HIS A 120 -19.93 0.18 1.34
N ASP A 121 -18.71 0.67 1.56
CA ASP A 121 -18.05 1.66 0.70
C ASP A 121 -17.49 1.03 -0.58
N ILE A 122 -16.97 -0.19 -0.47
CA ILE A 122 -16.33 -0.91 -1.56
C ILE A 122 -17.33 -1.88 -2.16
N LYS A 123 -17.65 -1.66 -3.45
CA LYS A 123 -18.58 -2.51 -4.21
C LYS A 123 -17.98 -2.87 -5.55
N ILE A 124 -17.90 -4.18 -5.81
CA ILE A 124 -17.32 -4.77 -7.04
C ILE A 124 -18.23 -5.92 -7.48
N GLY A 125 -19.11 -5.70 -8.43
CA GLY A 125 -20.13 -6.68 -8.81
C GLY A 125 -21.03 -7.00 -7.64
N ASP A 126 -21.03 -8.25 -7.19
CA ASP A 126 -21.76 -8.77 -6.03
C ASP A 126 -20.96 -8.74 -4.71
N PHE A 127 -19.67 -8.37 -4.78
CA PHE A 127 -18.83 -8.18 -3.60
C PHE A 127 -19.09 -6.80 -3.00
N GLU A 128 -19.28 -6.77 -1.67
CA GLU A 128 -19.33 -5.51 -0.94
C GLU A 128 -18.75 -5.66 0.47
N MET A 129 -17.95 -4.68 0.87
CA MET A 129 -17.37 -4.54 2.20
C MET A 129 -17.18 -3.08 2.58
N SER A 130 -17.05 -2.82 3.88
CA SER A 130 -16.75 -1.49 4.41
C SER A 130 -15.24 -1.26 4.48
N TRP A 131 -14.79 -0.02 4.32
CA TRP A 131 -13.49 0.40 4.78
C TRP A 131 -13.35 0.15 6.27
N ASN A 132 -12.12 0.15 6.80
CA ASN A 132 -11.87 -0.03 8.22
C ASN A 132 -12.73 0.95 9.04
N LEU A 133 -13.70 0.39 9.76
CA LEU A 133 -14.68 1.13 10.57
C LEU A 133 -14.05 1.72 11.82
N GLY A 134 -13.11 0.99 12.42
CA GLY A 134 -12.33 1.43 13.56
C GLY A 134 -11.00 2.02 13.11
N ASN A 135 -10.71 3.25 13.48
CA ASN A 135 -9.39 3.85 13.27
C ASN A 135 -8.42 3.33 14.36
N THR A 136 -8.01 2.06 14.26
CA THR A 136 -7.22 1.42 15.30
C THR A 136 -5.80 1.10 14.81
N SER A 137 -4.81 1.39 15.65
CA SER A 137 -3.43 0.93 15.47
C SER A 137 -3.29 -0.60 15.60
N THR A 138 -4.37 -1.29 15.95
CA THR A 138 -4.42 -2.75 16.16
C THR A 138 -5.12 -3.48 15.02
N PHE A 139 -5.30 -2.84 13.87
CA PHE A 139 -6.01 -3.42 12.72
C PHE A 139 -5.54 -4.84 12.36
N ALA A 140 -4.26 -5.15 12.47
CA ALA A 140 -3.73 -6.48 12.17
C ALA A 140 -4.25 -7.58 13.08
N ILE A 141 -4.62 -7.26 14.33
CA ILE A 141 -4.94 -8.21 15.40
C ILE A 141 -6.33 -8.01 16.04
N ASP A 142 -7.05 -6.95 15.69
CA ASP A 142 -8.43 -6.75 16.16
C ASP A 142 -9.34 -7.83 15.60
N GLU A 143 -10.15 -8.45 16.45
CA GLU A 143 -10.99 -9.60 16.06
C GLU A 143 -12.03 -9.26 14.98
N ASN A 144 -12.52 -8.03 14.94
CA ASN A 144 -13.55 -7.61 14.02
C ASN A 144 -12.99 -7.11 12.67
N SER A 145 -11.72 -6.70 12.64
CA SER A 145 -11.13 -6.06 11.45
C SER A 145 -10.93 -7.01 10.26
N VAL A 146 -11.08 -8.32 10.44
CA VAL A 146 -11.14 -9.27 9.31
C VAL A 146 -12.37 -9.05 8.42
N ASN A 147 -13.42 -8.41 8.94
CA ASN A 147 -14.64 -8.06 8.21
C ASN A 147 -14.59 -6.66 7.56
N GLU A 148 -13.45 -6.02 7.61
CA GLU A 148 -13.21 -4.67 7.10
C GLU A 148 -12.04 -4.69 6.10
N ILE A 149 -12.00 -3.71 5.19
CA ILE A 149 -10.89 -3.54 4.27
C ILE A 149 -9.99 -2.43 4.78
N GLY A 150 -8.71 -2.74 4.99
CA GLY A 150 -7.71 -1.75 5.34
C GLY A 150 -7.21 -0.95 4.14
N CYS A 151 -6.70 0.22 4.40
CA CYS A 151 -6.00 1.06 3.43
C CYS A 151 -4.53 1.16 3.78
N ILE A 152 -3.74 1.85 2.97
CA ILE A 152 -2.32 2.04 3.21
C ILE A 152 -2.02 2.65 4.58
N HIS A 153 -2.79 3.64 5.02
CA HIS A 153 -2.59 4.26 6.33
C HIS A 153 -2.91 3.31 7.50
N THR A 154 -3.87 2.40 7.29
CA THR A 154 -4.24 1.41 8.32
C THR A 154 -3.24 0.27 8.41
N SER A 155 -2.61 -0.10 7.29
CA SER A 155 -1.69 -1.23 7.20
C SER A 155 -0.22 -0.86 7.41
N GLN A 156 0.13 0.40 7.23
CA GLN A 156 1.51 0.87 7.33
C GLN A 156 2.12 0.56 8.70
N GLY A 157 3.26 -0.13 8.70
CA GLY A 157 3.95 -0.54 9.92
C GLY A 157 3.39 -1.79 10.59
N LEU A 158 2.33 -2.41 10.04
CA LEU A 158 1.77 -3.67 10.52
C LEU A 158 2.29 -4.86 9.70
N GLU A 159 2.20 -6.05 10.30
CA GLU A 159 2.54 -7.32 9.67
C GLU A 159 1.29 -8.22 9.64
N PHE A 160 1.15 -8.97 8.55
CA PHE A 160 0.06 -9.92 8.32
C PHE A 160 0.63 -11.28 7.96
N ASP A 161 0.02 -12.36 8.46
CA ASP A 161 0.35 -13.72 8.01
C ASP A 161 -0.16 -13.94 6.57
N TYR A 162 -1.33 -13.38 6.25
CA TYR A 162 -1.90 -13.38 4.91
C TYR A 162 -2.54 -12.01 4.62
N ALA A 163 -2.23 -11.47 3.46
CA ALA A 163 -2.82 -10.24 2.96
C ALA A 163 -3.56 -10.51 1.63
N GLY A 164 -4.86 -10.25 1.61
CA GLY A 164 -5.64 -10.17 0.38
C GLY A 164 -5.57 -8.73 -0.14
N VAL A 165 -5.13 -8.53 -1.38
CA VAL A 165 -5.00 -7.19 -1.96
C VAL A 165 -5.97 -7.02 -3.10
N ILE A 166 -6.83 -6.00 -3.02
CA ILE A 166 -7.73 -5.61 -4.11
C ILE A 166 -7.13 -4.41 -4.83
N ILE A 167 -6.75 -4.63 -6.08
CA ILE A 167 -6.22 -3.60 -6.98
C ILE A 167 -7.40 -3.04 -7.78
N GLY A 168 -7.52 -1.71 -7.81
CA GLY A 168 -8.56 -1.03 -8.58
C GLY A 168 -8.10 -0.59 -9.96
N ASP A 169 -8.96 0.13 -10.66
CA ASP A 169 -8.71 0.61 -12.03
C ASP A 169 -7.58 1.64 -12.13
N ASP A 170 -7.08 2.14 -11.01
CA ASP A 170 -5.95 3.08 -10.94
C ASP A 170 -4.60 2.43 -11.24
N LEU A 171 -4.52 1.10 -11.17
CA LEU A 171 -3.36 0.31 -11.54
C LEU A 171 -3.79 -0.88 -12.42
N ARG A 172 -3.36 -0.90 -13.66
CA ARG A 172 -3.74 -1.93 -14.65
C ARG A 172 -2.52 -2.44 -15.40
N TYR A 173 -2.65 -3.62 -15.97
CA TYR A 173 -1.68 -4.16 -16.91
C TYR A 173 -2.28 -4.13 -18.31
N GLU A 174 -1.69 -3.34 -19.20
CA GLU A 174 -2.18 -3.14 -20.56
C GLU A 174 -1.01 -3.19 -21.57
N ASN A 175 -1.18 -3.94 -22.66
CA ASN A 175 -0.20 -4.02 -23.73
C ASN A 175 1.24 -4.41 -23.30
N GLY A 176 1.35 -5.20 -22.23
CA GLY A 176 2.64 -5.66 -21.75
C GLY A 176 3.29 -4.75 -20.68
N HIS A 177 2.58 -3.72 -20.23
CA HIS A 177 3.10 -2.73 -19.27
C HIS A 177 2.12 -2.43 -18.14
N ILE A 178 2.66 -1.97 -17.03
CA ILE A 178 1.88 -1.37 -15.94
C ILE A 178 1.41 0.02 -16.37
N VAL A 179 0.11 0.26 -16.18
CA VAL A 179 -0.52 1.55 -16.46
C VAL A 179 -1.14 2.09 -15.18
N THR A 180 -0.67 3.25 -14.75
CA THR A 180 -1.25 3.98 -13.63
C THR A 180 -2.22 5.04 -14.13
N ASP A 181 -3.37 5.23 -13.43
CA ASP A 181 -4.38 6.21 -13.79
C ASP A 181 -4.98 6.88 -12.55
N PHE A 182 -4.38 7.98 -12.14
CA PHE A 182 -4.85 8.73 -10.97
C PHE A 182 -6.30 9.25 -11.11
N THR A 183 -6.86 9.30 -12.33
CA THR A 183 -8.26 9.73 -12.54
C THR A 183 -9.28 8.70 -12.08
N LYS A 184 -8.86 7.46 -11.89
CA LYS A 184 -9.67 6.34 -11.38
C LYS A 184 -9.73 6.27 -9.86
N ARG A 185 -8.89 7.03 -9.18
CA ARG A 185 -8.94 7.12 -7.72
C ARG A 185 -10.16 7.88 -7.25
N ALA A 186 -10.62 7.57 -6.06
CA ALA A 186 -11.77 8.23 -5.46
C ALA A 186 -11.53 9.75 -5.31
N LYS A 187 -12.55 10.54 -5.60
CA LYS A 187 -12.46 12.01 -5.45
C LYS A 187 -12.23 12.46 -4.00
N THR A 188 -12.52 11.60 -3.04
CA THR A 188 -12.30 11.81 -1.61
C THR A 188 -10.86 11.53 -1.19
N ASP A 189 -10.07 10.89 -2.04
CA ASP A 189 -8.66 10.61 -1.77
C ASP A 189 -7.85 11.91 -1.72
N GLN A 190 -7.16 12.12 -0.61
CA GLN A 190 -6.32 13.28 -0.39
C GLN A 190 -4.82 13.00 -0.63
N SER A 191 -4.46 11.72 -0.80
CA SER A 191 -3.05 11.32 -0.97
C SER A 191 -2.42 11.93 -2.23
N LEU A 192 -3.20 12.06 -3.30
CA LEU A 192 -2.78 12.67 -4.56
C LEU A 192 -3.23 14.14 -4.72
N ARG A 193 -3.43 14.84 -3.61
CA ARG A 193 -3.80 16.26 -3.68
C ARG A 193 -2.71 17.08 -4.36
N GLY A 194 -3.04 17.68 -5.51
CA GLY A 194 -2.09 18.45 -6.33
C GLY A 194 -1.62 17.74 -7.59
N ILE A 195 -1.86 16.42 -7.73
CA ILE A 195 -1.41 15.62 -8.87
C ILE A 195 -1.84 16.20 -10.23
N LYS A 196 -3.06 16.74 -10.34
CA LYS A 196 -3.56 17.34 -11.59
C LYS A 196 -2.74 18.54 -12.02
N LYS A 197 -2.29 19.36 -11.08
CA LYS A 197 -1.42 20.50 -11.36
C LYS A 197 -0.04 20.01 -11.76
N LEU A 198 0.51 19.07 -11.00
CA LEU A 198 1.79 18.46 -11.32
C LEU A 198 1.77 17.81 -12.71
N TYR A 199 0.70 17.10 -13.07
CA TYR A 199 0.54 16.50 -14.39
C TYR A 199 0.52 17.51 -15.53
N GLN A 200 -0.05 18.70 -15.30
CA GLN A 200 -0.02 19.77 -16.29
C GLN A 200 1.38 20.40 -16.46
N GLU A 201 2.14 20.48 -15.38
CA GLU A 201 3.48 21.09 -15.35
C GLU A 201 4.57 20.09 -15.75
N ASN A 202 4.47 18.85 -15.30
CA ASN A 202 5.43 17.76 -15.55
C ASN A 202 4.73 16.39 -15.55
N PRO A 203 4.20 15.96 -16.74
CA PRO A 203 3.49 14.68 -16.84
C PRO A 203 4.32 13.47 -16.43
N GLU A 204 5.60 13.43 -16.79
CA GLU A 204 6.48 12.29 -16.46
C GLU A 204 6.66 12.12 -14.95
N GLN A 205 6.82 13.22 -14.24
CA GLN A 205 6.92 13.18 -12.78
C GLN A 205 5.60 12.76 -12.15
N ALA A 206 4.48 13.27 -12.63
CA ALA A 206 3.16 12.95 -12.10
C ALA A 206 2.76 11.48 -12.30
N LEU A 207 3.30 10.78 -13.28
CA LEU A 207 3.05 9.37 -13.54
C LEU A 207 3.95 8.45 -12.68
N LYS A 208 5.01 8.99 -12.09
CA LYS A 208 5.90 8.26 -11.16
C LYS A 208 5.42 8.32 -9.71
N GLU A 209 4.56 9.26 -9.40
CA GLU A 209 3.94 9.45 -8.08
C GLU A 209 2.69 8.58 -7.90
#